data_db9069eba0b9420ccda9ebd9d0fa8f35
#
_entry.id   db9069eba0b9420ccda9ebd9d0fa8f35
#
_cell.length_a   1.000
_cell.length_b   1.000
_cell.length_c   1.000
_cell.angle_alpha   90.00
_cell.angle_beta   90.00
_cell.angle_gamma   90.00
#
_symmetry.space_group_name_H-M   'P 1'
#
loop_
_entity.id
_entity.type
_entity.pdbx_description
1 polymer ?
#
loop_
_entity_poly.entity_id
_entity_poly.type
_entity_poly.pdbx_seq_one_letter_code
_entity_poly.pdbx_strand_id
1 'polypeptide(L)'
;MKSYKVVIWKLSVNRSAKKPTHLVRWSVDGEPFHESHRTKALADRFRAKLLRAADKGEAFDTVTGLPDSLRGSKVAISFAELAVKYVDARWVEASAKQRDSMTDALSTVLAVPVKAVRGRPAPTVLRRAARSYLLPPPRREKERPKEITAALTWLSKASLPVAELSEGSRAQDLVDALARRLDGKPAATQTYRRRRAVVFNMLQYAVELGALNANPLSQVRRKRGKRAVQEVDRRVVVNPRQARELLTALTYVGGYDRASGRRLRAFFGCLYYAAMRPGEALGLRRSDCTLPEKGWGRIELTETRPTAGKAWTNSGEAHDRRGLKQREAGEARTVPIPPPLVRLLLDHVREFGTAEDGRLFSSERGNVIAASSYSRVWKQARELALLPHQVDSVMAARPYDLRHAGVSQWLNSGVPAPEVAARAGHSVDVLLKIYAKCIDGQEAEMNDRIMQGLGEDDGTP
;
A
#
# COMPACT_ATOMS: atom_id res chain seq x y z
N MET A 1 24.27 17.32 29.69
CA MET A 1 25.17 17.57 30.83
C MET A 1 25.66 16.22 31.35
N LYS A 2 26.82 16.09 31.95
CA LYS A 2 27.35 14.83 32.47
C LYS A 2 27.58 14.93 33.98
N SER A 3 27.25 13.88 34.73
CA SER A 3 27.48 13.82 36.17
C SER A 3 28.07 12.46 36.57
N TYR A 4 28.85 12.46 37.62
CA TYR A 4 29.40 11.25 38.25
C TYR A 4 28.59 10.84 39.50
N LYS A 5 27.62 11.65 39.88
CA LYS A 5 26.76 11.40 41.05
C LYS A 5 25.64 10.45 40.64
N VAL A 6 25.87 9.15 40.79
CA VAL A 6 24.96 8.09 40.38
C VAL A 6 24.59 7.17 41.54
N VAL A 7 23.30 6.86 41.67
CA VAL A 7 22.81 5.88 42.65
C VAL A 7 22.03 4.81 41.90
N ILE A 8 22.39 3.52 42.05
CA ILE A 8 21.76 2.40 41.36
C ILE A 8 21.10 1.49 42.40
N TRP A 9 19.77 1.37 42.35
CA TRP A 9 19.03 0.58 43.35
C TRP A 9 18.96 -0.91 42.99
N LYS A 10 18.50 -1.72 43.97
CA LYS A 10 18.20 -3.13 43.76
C LYS A 10 17.04 -3.29 42.81
N LEU A 11 16.97 -4.46 42.15
CA LEU A 11 15.86 -4.79 41.25
C LEU A 11 14.54 -4.80 41.98
N SER A 12 13.50 -4.30 41.31
CA SER A 12 12.12 -4.42 41.77
C SER A 12 11.27 -5.12 40.69
N VAL A 13 10.17 -5.75 41.13
CA VAL A 13 9.23 -6.42 40.24
C VAL A 13 7.96 -5.60 40.13
N ASN A 14 7.63 -5.19 38.89
CA ASN A 14 6.34 -4.57 38.62
C ASN A 14 5.31 -5.67 38.31
N ARG A 15 4.32 -5.83 39.23
CA ARG A 15 3.24 -6.82 39.15
C ARG A 15 1.93 -6.26 38.55
N SER A 16 1.89 -4.97 38.22
CA SER A 16 0.66 -4.28 37.76
C SER A 16 0.34 -4.59 36.28
N ALA A 17 1.25 -5.21 35.50
CA ALA A 17 1.03 -5.59 34.12
C ALA A 17 0.57 -7.06 34.01
N LYS A 18 -0.17 -7.41 32.95
CA LYS A 18 -0.61 -8.81 32.66
C LYS A 18 0.52 -9.86 32.71
N LYS A 19 1.79 -9.42 32.52
CA LYS A 19 2.99 -10.24 32.76
C LYS A 19 3.94 -9.43 33.61
N PRO A 20 4.47 -9.98 34.73
CA PRO A 20 5.41 -9.27 35.59
C PRO A 20 6.66 -8.86 34.84
N THR A 21 7.14 -7.64 35.06
CA THR A 21 8.37 -7.10 34.49
C THR A 21 9.36 -6.77 35.62
N HIS A 22 10.65 -6.89 35.32
CA HIS A 22 11.73 -6.59 36.25
C HIS A 22 12.25 -5.19 35.98
N LEU A 23 12.19 -4.31 36.98
CA LEU A 23 12.49 -2.89 36.88
C LEU A 23 13.88 -2.62 37.47
N VAL A 24 14.76 -2.01 36.68
CA VAL A 24 16.03 -1.43 37.14
C VAL A 24 15.78 0.07 37.30
N ARG A 25 16.16 0.60 38.49
CA ARG A 25 16.04 2.02 38.80
C ARG A 25 17.40 2.59 39.20
N TRP A 26 17.67 3.80 38.77
CA TRP A 26 18.88 4.54 39.14
C TRP A 26 18.61 6.03 39.11
N SER A 27 19.47 6.83 39.70
CA SER A 27 19.41 8.31 39.60
C SER A 27 20.78 8.84 39.13
N VAL A 28 20.75 9.93 38.38
CA VAL A 28 21.94 10.68 37.99
C VAL A 28 21.73 12.13 38.38
N ASP A 29 22.56 12.63 39.26
CA ASP A 29 22.49 13.98 39.81
C ASP A 29 21.13 14.30 40.48
N GLY A 30 20.51 13.28 41.06
CA GLY A 30 19.21 13.38 41.74
C GLY A 30 18.00 13.08 40.83
N GLU A 31 18.14 13.15 39.50
CA GLU A 31 17.08 12.83 38.54
C GLU A 31 16.87 11.33 38.42
N PRO A 32 15.63 10.81 38.58
CA PRO A 32 15.34 9.39 38.57
C PRO A 32 15.16 8.83 37.15
N PHE A 33 15.75 7.65 36.90
CA PHE A 33 15.62 6.86 35.67
C PHE A 33 15.19 5.45 35.97
N HIS A 34 14.53 4.81 35.02
CA HIS A 34 14.16 3.40 35.11
C HIS A 34 14.10 2.70 33.76
N GLU A 35 14.35 1.40 33.75
CA GLU A 35 14.18 0.54 32.59
C GLU A 35 13.54 -0.80 32.98
N SER A 36 12.52 -1.23 32.21
CA SER A 36 11.76 -2.45 32.45
C SER A 36 12.22 -3.58 31.52
N HIS A 37 12.50 -4.75 32.10
CA HIS A 37 12.93 -5.94 31.37
C HIS A 37 11.95 -7.10 31.55
N ARG A 38 11.80 -7.92 30.50
CA ARG A 38 10.88 -9.07 30.50
C ARG A 38 11.34 -10.23 31.42
N THR A 39 12.63 -10.33 31.69
CA THR A 39 13.18 -11.39 32.52
C THR A 39 14.14 -10.81 33.57
N LYS A 40 14.24 -11.48 34.72
CA LYS A 40 15.18 -11.13 35.79
C LYS A 40 16.64 -11.11 35.26
N ALA A 41 17.02 -12.10 34.46
CA ALA A 41 18.38 -12.20 33.92
C ALA A 41 18.76 -11.00 33.03
N LEU A 42 17.81 -10.45 32.23
CA LEU A 42 18.06 -9.25 31.43
C LEU A 42 18.21 -8.01 32.32
N ALA A 43 17.36 -7.87 33.33
CA ALA A 43 17.45 -6.79 34.29
C ALA A 43 18.77 -6.82 35.08
N ASP A 44 19.18 -8.02 35.56
CA ASP A 44 20.45 -8.19 36.27
C ASP A 44 21.66 -7.82 35.38
N ARG A 45 21.66 -8.24 34.14
CA ARG A 45 22.73 -7.89 33.16
C ARG A 45 22.80 -6.39 32.92
N PHE A 46 21.66 -5.74 32.77
CA PHE A 46 21.60 -4.29 32.55
C PHE A 46 22.09 -3.55 33.80
N ARG A 47 21.61 -3.92 34.98
CA ARG A 47 22.06 -3.35 36.25
C ARG A 47 23.57 -3.52 36.45
N ALA A 48 24.11 -4.71 36.15
CA ALA A 48 25.56 -4.98 36.24
C ALA A 48 26.37 -4.09 35.29
N LYS A 49 25.86 -3.74 34.13
CA LYS A 49 26.52 -2.81 33.20
C LYS A 49 26.56 -1.39 33.78
N LEU A 50 25.46 -0.90 34.39
CA LEU A 50 25.43 0.40 35.05
C LEU A 50 26.43 0.46 36.20
N LEU A 51 26.47 -0.57 37.05
CA LEU A 51 27.43 -0.66 38.17
C LEU A 51 28.88 -0.64 37.69
N ARG A 52 29.21 -1.45 36.67
CA ARG A 52 30.57 -1.46 36.09
C ARG A 52 30.99 -0.11 35.51
N ALA A 53 30.08 0.63 34.91
CA ALA A 53 30.36 1.96 34.40
C ALA A 53 30.62 2.95 35.53
N ALA A 54 29.80 2.91 36.58
CA ALA A 54 29.98 3.73 37.78
C ALA A 54 31.32 3.39 38.50
N ASP A 55 31.64 2.10 38.68
CA ASP A 55 32.87 1.64 39.29
C ASP A 55 34.13 2.04 38.49
N LYS A 56 34.02 2.15 37.16
CA LYS A 56 35.09 2.67 36.29
C LYS A 56 35.21 4.19 36.28
N GLY A 57 34.36 4.89 37.01
CA GLY A 57 34.34 6.33 37.03
C GLY A 57 33.86 6.97 35.70
N GLU A 58 32.96 6.28 34.96
CA GLU A 58 32.39 6.88 33.75
C GLU A 58 31.33 7.92 34.14
N ALA A 59 31.32 9.03 33.39
CA ALA A 59 30.30 10.06 33.54
C ALA A 59 28.96 9.59 32.94
N PHE A 60 27.87 9.81 33.66
CA PHE A 60 26.49 9.54 33.20
C PHE A 60 25.84 10.82 32.69
N ASP A 61 25.08 10.72 31.63
CA ASP A 61 24.35 11.85 31.06
C ASP A 61 23.08 12.15 31.88
N THR A 62 22.91 13.40 32.29
CA THR A 62 21.79 13.83 33.12
C THR A 62 20.44 13.80 32.40
N VAL A 63 20.43 13.72 31.05
CA VAL A 63 19.18 13.66 30.25
C VAL A 63 18.75 12.22 29.98
N THR A 64 19.71 11.32 29.72
CA THR A 64 19.40 9.92 29.36
C THR A 64 19.58 8.94 30.52
N GLY A 65 20.28 9.37 31.59
CA GLY A 65 20.59 8.50 32.72
C GLY A 65 21.66 7.44 32.43
N LEU A 66 22.27 7.41 31.24
CA LEU A 66 23.17 6.33 30.82
C LEU A 66 24.63 6.80 30.78
N PRO A 67 25.58 5.88 31.13
CA PRO A 67 27.00 6.15 30.94
C PRO A 67 27.38 6.10 29.47
N ASP A 68 28.49 6.76 29.08
CA ASP A 68 28.94 6.79 27.67
C ASP A 68 29.16 5.39 27.09
N SER A 69 29.62 4.42 27.85
CA SER A 69 29.80 3.01 27.43
C SER A 69 28.50 2.26 27.15
N LEU A 70 27.39 2.67 27.78
CA LEU A 70 26.05 2.11 27.56
C LEU A 70 25.19 2.95 26.63
N ARG A 71 25.59 4.17 26.36
CA ARG A 71 25.17 4.85 25.15
C ARG A 71 25.78 4.06 24.01
N GLY A 72 25.09 3.00 23.58
CA GLY A 72 25.59 2.13 22.53
C GLY A 72 26.30 2.97 21.49
N SER A 73 27.49 2.57 21.07
CA SER A 73 28.22 3.19 19.97
C SER A 73 27.20 3.48 18.88
N LYS A 74 26.74 4.74 18.79
CA LYS A 74 25.75 5.12 17.77
C LYS A 74 26.42 4.73 16.49
N VAL A 75 25.89 3.72 15.82
CA VAL A 75 26.37 3.33 14.51
C VAL A 75 26.35 4.58 13.69
N ALA A 76 27.53 5.14 13.41
CA ALA A 76 27.68 6.38 12.68
C ALA A 76 27.28 6.11 11.23
N ILE A 77 25.98 6.20 10.96
CA ILE A 77 25.38 5.98 9.64
C ILE A 77 24.76 7.27 9.14
N SER A 78 25.03 7.63 7.89
CA SER A 78 24.37 8.75 7.25
C SER A 78 22.92 8.41 6.89
N PHE A 79 22.08 9.43 6.69
CA PHE A 79 20.69 9.24 6.29
C PHE A 79 20.56 8.52 4.95
N ALA A 80 21.47 8.79 4.00
CA ALA A 80 21.50 8.11 2.71
C ALA A 80 21.87 6.63 2.84
N GLU A 81 22.87 6.29 3.67
CA GLU A 81 23.26 4.90 3.94
C GLU A 81 22.16 4.15 4.69
N LEU A 82 21.47 4.78 5.65
CA LEU A 82 20.33 4.20 6.32
C LEU A 82 19.22 3.84 5.32
N ALA A 83 18.91 4.76 4.39
CA ALA A 83 17.89 4.50 3.36
C ALA A 83 18.26 3.31 2.48
N VAL A 84 19.55 3.18 2.10
CA VAL A 84 20.05 2.03 1.34
C VAL A 84 19.90 0.73 2.13
N LYS A 85 20.38 0.69 3.37
CA LYS A 85 20.26 -0.50 4.25
C LYS A 85 18.82 -0.90 4.51
N TYR A 86 17.94 0.06 4.74
CA TYR A 86 16.51 -0.20 4.93
C TYR A 86 15.87 -0.83 3.69
N VAL A 87 16.17 -0.28 2.51
CA VAL A 87 15.68 -0.83 1.24
C VAL A 87 16.18 -2.26 1.06
N ASP A 88 17.47 -2.53 1.31
CA ASP A 88 18.06 -3.86 1.17
C ASP A 88 17.38 -4.88 2.10
N ALA A 89 17.19 -4.51 3.37
CA ALA A 89 16.53 -5.36 4.34
C ALA A 89 15.07 -5.70 4.00
N ARG A 90 14.39 -4.85 3.22
CA ARG A 90 12.96 -5.03 2.86
C ARG A 90 12.72 -5.45 1.42
N TRP A 91 13.75 -5.42 0.56
CA TRP A 91 13.56 -5.58 -0.89
C TRP A 91 13.04 -6.95 -1.29
N VAL A 92 13.56 -8.00 -0.70
CA VAL A 92 13.22 -9.38 -1.07
C VAL A 92 11.75 -9.70 -0.78
N GLU A 93 11.27 -9.31 0.41
CA GLU A 93 9.91 -9.57 0.86
C GLU A 93 8.88 -8.59 0.28
N ALA A 94 9.34 -7.41 -0.17
CA ALA A 94 8.46 -6.38 -0.67
C ALA A 94 7.91 -6.71 -2.05
N SER A 95 6.60 -6.55 -2.22
CA SER A 95 5.98 -6.58 -3.56
C SER A 95 6.52 -5.44 -4.43
N ALA A 96 6.48 -5.59 -5.76
CA ALA A 96 6.94 -4.58 -6.69
C ALA A 96 6.30 -3.19 -6.44
N LYS A 97 5.03 -3.12 -6.04
CA LYS A 97 4.37 -1.86 -5.69
C LYS A 97 4.82 -1.27 -4.36
N GLN A 98 5.23 -2.10 -3.41
CA GLN A 98 5.85 -1.63 -2.17
C GLN A 98 7.25 -1.09 -2.43
N ARG A 99 8.06 -1.75 -3.29
CA ARG A 99 9.37 -1.27 -3.74
C ARG A 99 9.27 0.10 -4.42
N ASP A 100 8.33 0.28 -5.35
CA ASP A 100 8.01 1.56 -5.99
C ASP A 100 7.64 2.64 -4.94
N SER A 101 6.74 2.32 -4.02
CA SER A 101 6.31 3.23 -2.95
C SER A 101 7.44 3.62 -2.00
N MET A 102 8.28 2.65 -1.63
CA MET A 102 9.42 2.85 -0.73
C MET A 102 10.46 3.76 -1.37
N THR A 103 10.84 3.49 -2.60
CA THR A 103 11.81 4.30 -3.34
C THR A 103 11.27 5.69 -3.68
N ASP A 104 9.96 5.84 -3.96
CA ASP A 104 9.31 7.15 -4.13
C ASP A 104 9.39 7.99 -2.86
N ALA A 105 9.03 7.41 -1.71
CA ALA A 105 9.05 8.11 -0.43
C ALA A 105 10.46 8.52 -0.03
N LEU A 106 11.42 7.59 -0.09
CA LEU A 106 12.79 7.85 0.33
C LEU A 106 13.50 8.84 -0.59
N SER A 107 13.34 8.73 -1.92
CA SER A 107 13.89 9.69 -2.87
C SER A 107 13.34 11.12 -2.69
N THR A 108 12.18 11.27 -2.05
CA THR A 108 11.59 12.58 -1.74
C THR A 108 12.32 13.27 -0.57
N VAL A 109 12.84 12.50 0.39
CA VAL A 109 13.45 13.06 1.61
C VAL A 109 14.98 13.02 1.64
N LEU A 110 15.63 12.26 0.76
CA LEU A 110 17.10 12.13 0.78
C LEU A 110 17.87 13.46 0.61
N ALA A 111 17.23 14.47 0.00
CA ALA A 111 17.82 15.79 -0.19
C ALA A 111 17.56 16.76 0.98
N VAL A 112 16.89 16.31 2.07
CA VAL A 112 16.50 17.18 3.19
C VAL A 112 17.56 17.22 4.28
N PRO A 113 18.01 16.09 4.89
CA PRO A 113 19.03 16.11 5.90
C PRO A 113 20.43 16.12 5.26
N VAL A 114 20.83 17.28 4.75
CA VAL A 114 22.12 17.46 4.06
C VAL A 114 22.88 18.68 4.59
N LYS A 115 24.19 18.56 4.60
CA LYS A 115 25.13 19.67 4.92
C LYS A 115 25.16 20.66 3.75
N ALA A 116 25.60 21.88 4.02
CA ALA A 116 25.92 22.86 3.00
C ALA A 116 27.22 22.45 2.26
N VAL A 117 27.08 21.69 1.18
CA VAL A 117 28.18 21.25 0.31
C VAL A 117 28.03 21.93 -1.04
N ARG A 118 29.14 22.51 -1.54
CA ARG A 118 29.16 23.16 -2.87
C ARG A 118 28.80 22.19 -3.99
N GLY A 119 28.17 22.68 -5.05
CA GLY A 119 27.84 21.87 -6.22
C GLY A 119 26.58 21.01 -6.03
N ARG A 120 25.58 21.49 -5.26
CA ARG A 120 24.30 20.79 -5.07
C ARG A 120 23.61 20.56 -6.43
N PRO A 121 23.30 19.30 -6.78
CA PRO A 121 22.59 18.98 -8.02
C PRO A 121 21.16 19.52 -8.02
N ALA A 122 20.59 19.71 -9.22
CA ALA A 122 19.18 20.05 -9.35
C ALA A 122 18.29 18.99 -8.64
N PRO A 123 17.19 19.41 -7.97
CA PRO A 123 16.33 18.49 -7.21
C PRO A 123 15.81 17.31 -8.03
N THR A 124 15.50 17.51 -9.31
CA THR A 124 15.04 16.49 -10.26
C THR A 124 16.11 15.45 -10.54
N VAL A 125 17.37 15.89 -10.73
CA VAL A 125 18.54 15.02 -10.96
C VAL A 125 18.83 14.20 -9.72
N LEU A 126 18.86 14.83 -8.54
CA LEU A 126 19.12 14.16 -7.27
C LEU A 126 18.05 13.10 -6.97
N ARG A 127 16.77 13.45 -7.19
CA ARG A 127 15.68 12.49 -7.05
C ARG A 127 15.78 11.32 -8.03
N ARG A 128 16.10 11.59 -9.31
CA ARG A 128 16.32 10.54 -10.32
C ARG A 128 17.48 9.63 -9.93
N ALA A 129 18.61 10.22 -9.46
CA ALA A 129 19.76 9.49 -8.99
C ALA A 129 19.39 8.55 -7.81
N ALA A 130 18.70 9.08 -6.81
CA ALA A 130 18.25 8.30 -5.66
C ALA A 130 17.25 7.20 -6.05
N ARG A 131 16.15 7.57 -6.75
CA ARG A 131 15.04 6.64 -7.03
C ARG A 131 15.41 5.55 -8.04
N SER A 132 16.24 5.88 -9.05
CA SER A 132 16.48 4.96 -10.17
C SER A 132 17.80 4.21 -10.10
N TYR A 133 18.75 4.66 -9.27
CA TYR A 133 20.10 4.11 -9.25
C TYR A 133 20.64 3.77 -7.85
N LEU A 134 20.29 4.56 -6.81
CA LEU A 134 20.78 4.31 -5.45
C LEU A 134 19.94 3.30 -4.69
N LEU A 135 18.62 3.55 -4.63
CA LEU A 135 17.71 2.78 -3.80
C LEU A 135 17.43 1.37 -4.33
N PRO A 136 17.15 1.13 -5.64
CA PRO A 136 16.89 -0.21 -6.14
C PRO A 136 18.17 -1.06 -6.20
N PRO A 137 18.31 -2.15 -5.41
CA PRO A 137 19.52 -3.00 -5.41
C PRO A 137 19.94 -3.45 -6.82
N PRO A 138 19.05 -3.96 -7.70
CA PRO A 138 19.45 -4.48 -9.01
C PRO A 138 19.97 -3.42 -9.99
N ARG A 139 19.93 -2.13 -9.61
CA ARG A 139 20.34 -1.02 -10.47
C ARG A 139 21.61 -0.33 -10.03
N ARG A 140 22.13 -0.66 -8.86
CA ARG A 140 23.33 0.00 -8.30
C ARG A 140 24.59 -0.27 -9.11
N GLU A 141 24.68 -1.44 -9.72
CA GLU A 141 25.83 -1.87 -10.54
C GLU A 141 25.71 -1.50 -12.02
N LYS A 142 24.54 -0.98 -12.43
CA LYS A 142 24.34 -0.58 -13.83
C LYS A 142 25.13 0.68 -14.16
N GLU A 143 25.59 0.78 -15.41
CA GLU A 143 26.18 1.98 -15.96
C GLU A 143 25.28 3.20 -15.73
N ARG A 144 25.89 4.32 -15.36
CA ARG A 144 25.20 5.55 -14.97
C ARG A 144 25.69 6.73 -15.78
N PRO A 145 24.79 7.63 -16.20
CA PRO A 145 25.19 8.91 -16.76
C PRO A 145 26.11 9.67 -15.78
N LYS A 146 27.09 10.42 -16.32
CA LYS A 146 28.05 11.22 -15.53
C LYS A 146 27.35 12.14 -14.52
N GLU A 147 26.25 12.77 -14.92
CA GLU A 147 25.39 13.61 -14.08
C GLU A 147 24.86 12.86 -12.85
N ILE A 148 24.40 11.61 -13.03
CA ILE A 148 23.87 10.76 -11.95
C ILE A 148 25.00 10.37 -10.97
N THR A 149 26.16 10.01 -11.50
CA THR A 149 27.34 9.67 -10.69
C THR A 149 27.77 10.85 -9.84
N ALA A 150 27.85 12.06 -10.43
CA ALA A 150 28.16 13.29 -9.70
C ALA A 150 27.12 13.58 -8.59
N ALA A 151 25.83 13.39 -8.88
CA ALA A 151 24.76 13.59 -7.90
C ALA A 151 24.85 12.61 -6.73
N LEU A 152 25.16 11.34 -6.97
CA LEU A 152 25.33 10.34 -5.90
C LEU A 152 26.58 10.59 -5.06
N THR A 153 27.68 11.00 -5.69
CA THR A 153 28.92 11.41 -4.99
C THR A 153 28.66 12.64 -4.11
N TRP A 154 27.91 13.62 -4.61
CA TRP A 154 27.50 14.76 -3.81
C TRP A 154 26.64 14.35 -2.62
N LEU A 155 25.64 13.49 -2.85
CA LEU A 155 24.73 13.01 -1.80
C LEU A 155 25.47 12.26 -0.69
N SER A 156 26.42 11.40 -1.02
CA SER A 156 27.22 10.67 -0.03
C SER A 156 28.03 11.60 0.88
N LYS A 157 28.57 12.70 0.33
CA LYS A 157 29.34 13.72 1.08
C LYS A 157 28.42 14.64 1.89
N ALA A 158 27.25 14.96 1.35
CA ALA A 158 26.34 15.95 1.94
C ALA A 158 25.38 15.35 2.98
N SER A 159 25.08 14.06 2.90
CA SER A 159 24.11 13.40 3.80
C SER A 159 24.54 13.49 5.26
N LEU A 160 23.62 13.97 6.13
CA LEU A 160 23.86 14.10 7.55
C LEU A 160 23.84 12.74 8.27
N PRO A 161 24.56 12.59 9.39
CA PRO A 161 24.39 11.48 10.31
C PRO A 161 22.93 11.38 10.79
N VAL A 162 22.40 10.17 10.87
CA VAL A 162 21.00 9.93 11.31
C VAL A 162 20.76 10.45 12.72
N ALA A 163 21.76 10.40 13.59
CA ALA A 163 21.70 10.89 14.97
C ALA A 163 21.28 12.37 15.06
N GLU A 164 21.67 13.19 14.06
CA GLU A 164 21.35 14.60 14.01
C GLU A 164 19.86 14.89 13.72
N LEU A 165 19.08 13.90 13.28
CA LEU A 165 17.64 14.07 13.09
C LEU A 165 16.87 14.28 14.39
N SER A 166 17.45 13.95 15.52
CA SER A 166 16.88 14.19 16.85
C SER A 166 17.04 15.65 17.30
N GLU A 167 17.78 16.48 16.54
CA GLU A 167 18.10 17.84 16.89
C GLU A 167 17.24 18.85 16.11
N GLY A 168 16.76 19.88 16.81
CA GLY A 168 16.05 21.02 16.22
C GLY A 168 14.81 20.64 15.42
N SER A 169 14.60 21.34 14.29
CA SER A 169 13.43 21.18 13.40
C SER A 169 13.59 20.09 12.34
N ARG A 170 14.69 19.37 12.29
CA ARG A 170 15.03 18.45 11.17
C ARG A 170 13.99 17.36 10.92
N ALA A 171 13.39 16.83 11.98
CA ALA A 171 12.29 15.87 11.85
C ALA A 171 11.03 16.51 11.24
N GLN A 172 10.78 17.79 11.55
CA GLN A 172 9.68 18.55 10.94
C GLN A 172 9.97 18.82 9.47
N ASP A 173 11.20 19.15 9.08
CA ASP A 173 11.60 19.39 7.69
C ASP A 173 11.34 18.14 6.82
N LEU A 174 11.59 16.93 7.35
CA LEU A 174 11.22 15.68 6.67
C LEU A 174 9.71 15.58 6.44
N VAL A 175 8.92 15.88 7.45
CA VAL A 175 7.44 15.84 7.36
C VAL A 175 6.93 16.83 6.33
N ASP A 176 7.50 18.03 6.28
CA ASP A 176 7.11 19.08 5.36
C ASP A 176 7.49 18.73 3.90
N ALA A 177 8.65 18.13 3.69
CA ALA A 177 9.05 17.61 2.38
C ALA A 177 8.09 16.52 1.89
N LEU A 178 7.69 15.59 2.75
CA LEU A 178 6.74 14.53 2.41
C LEU A 178 5.35 15.06 2.06
N ALA A 179 4.99 16.23 2.59
CA ALA A 179 3.69 16.87 2.37
C ALA A 179 3.61 17.65 1.05
N ARG A 180 4.72 17.79 0.33
CA ARG A 180 4.79 18.52 -0.94
C ARG A 180 4.99 17.60 -2.12
N ARG A 181 4.49 18.03 -3.26
CA ARG A 181 4.79 17.45 -4.57
C ARG A 181 6.07 18.08 -5.13
N LEU A 182 6.57 17.51 -6.24
CA LEU A 182 7.76 18.05 -6.93
C LEU A 182 7.54 19.46 -7.50
N ASP A 183 6.29 19.80 -7.82
CA ASP A 183 5.87 21.13 -8.28
C ASP A 183 5.61 22.12 -7.13
N GLY A 184 5.97 21.76 -5.89
CA GLY A 184 5.77 22.58 -4.69
C GLY A 184 4.34 22.56 -4.13
N LYS A 185 3.35 22.05 -4.87
CA LYS A 185 1.96 21.97 -4.43
C LYS A 185 1.76 20.92 -3.32
N PRO A 186 0.70 21.04 -2.51
CA PRO A 186 0.40 20.05 -1.49
C PRO A 186 0.20 18.64 -2.09
N ALA A 187 0.77 17.64 -1.45
CA ALA A 187 0.51 16.24 -1.79
C ALA A 187 -0.87 15.82 -1.29
N ALA A 188 -1.55 14.96 -2.05
CA ALA A 188 -2.80 14.35 -1.60
C ALA A 188 -2.59 13.61 -0.26
N THR A 189 -3.59 13.66 0.61
CA THR A 189 -3.52 13.10 1.98
C THR A 189 -3.06 11.64 2.00
N GLN A 190 -3.52 10.80 1.07
CA GLN A 190 -3.11 9.40 0.98
C GLN A 190 -1.64 9.25 0.55
N THR A 191 -1.16 10.09 -0.37
CA THR A 191 0.25 10.10 -0.80
C THR A 191 1.15 10.48 0.37
N TYR A 192 0.80 11.53 1.10
CA TYR A 192 1.51 11.94 2.31
C TYR A 192 1.53 10.83 3.37
N ARG A 193 0.38 10.22 3.67
CA ARG A 193 0.29 9.14 4.67
C ARG A 193 1.18 7.96 4.30
N ARG A 194 1.14 7.53 3.05
CA ARG A 194 1.97 6.44 2.54
C ARG A 194 3.46 6.76 2.64
N ARG A 195 3.87 7.94 2.18
CA ARG A 195 5.28 8.38 2.24
C ARG A 195 5.77 8.48 3.68
N ARG A 196 4.95 9.06 4.57
CA ARG A 196 5.28 9.19 5.99
C ARG A 196 5.44 7.82 6.68
N ALA A 197 4.58 6.85 6.35
CA ALA A 197 4.70 5.50 6.90
C ALA A 197 6.02 4.83 6.50
N VAL A 198 6.47 4.99 5.26
CA VAL A 198 7.77 4.45 4.80
C VAL A 198 8.93 5.08 5.57
N VAL A 199 8.96 6.41 5.69
CA VAL A 199 10.05 7.10 6.40
C VAL A 199 10.01 6.80 7.90
N PHE A 200 8.81 6.70 8.49
CA PHE A 200 8.65 6.28 9.88
C PHE A 200 9.24 4.88 10.13
N ASN A 201 8.94 3.92 9.25
CA ASN A 201 9.46 2.55 9.37
C ASN A 201 10.99 2.50 9.16
N MET A 202 11.54 3.32 8.24
CA MET A 202 12.98 3.43 8.08
C MET A 202 13.67 3.99 9.34
N LEU A 203 13.08 5.01 9.97
CA LEU A 203 13.63 5.56 11.20
C LEU A 203 13.43 4.62 12.40
N GLN A 204 12.38 3.80 12.38
CA GLN A 204 12.21 2.73 13.36
C GLN A 204 13.30 1.66 13.19
N TYR A 205 13.64 1.30 11.97
CA TYR A 205 14.77 0.43 11.66
C TYR A 205 16.11 1.03 12.14
N ALA A 206 16.28 2.36 12.09
CA ALA A 206 17.46 3.01 12.68
C ALA A 206 17.53 2.85 14.21
N VAL A 207 16.36 2.82 14.89
CA VAL A 207 16.31 2.52 16.33
C VAL A 207 16.69 1.05 16.59
N GLU A 208 16.22 0.12 15.78
CA GLU A 208 16.59 -1.30 15.86
C GLU A 208 18.10 -1.53 15.65
N LEU A 209 18.73 -0.73 14.76
CA LEU A 209 20.17 -0.76 14.54
C LEU A 209 20.98 -0.05 15.64
N GLY A 210 20.35 0.59 16.62
CA GLY A 210 21.03 1.42 17.62
C GLY A 210 21.60 2.75 17.11
N ALA A 211 21.26 3.16 15.88
CA ALA A 211 21.64 4.45 15.32
C ALA A 211 20.83 5.64 15.88
N LEU A 212 19.62 5.36 16.39
CA LEU A 212 18.74 6.29 17.09
C LEU A 212 18.27 5.70 18.42
N ASN A 213 18.07 6.54 19.43
CA ASN A 213 17.48 6.11 20.70
C ASN A 213 15.95 6.01 20.61
N ALA A 214 15.33 6.87 19.81
CA ALA A 214 13.88 6.90 19.58
C ALA A 214 13.61 7.42 18.16
N ASN A 215 12.43 7.09 17.64
CA ASN A 215 12.02 7.57 16.33
C ASN A 215 11.60 9.05 16.39
N PRO A 216 12.33 9.97 15.76
CA PRO A 216 12.07 11.41 15.86
C PRO A 216 10.69 11.80 15.28
N LEU A 217 10.13 11.03 14.34
CA LEU A 217 8.79 11.28 13.80
C LEU A 217 7.67 10.95 14.77
N SER A 218 7.93 10.26 15.88
CA SER A 218 6.91 9.96 16.89
C SER A 218 6.42 11.22 17.61
N GLN A 219 7.30 12.19 17.78
CA GLN A 219 7.03 13.45 18.47
C GLN A 219 6.45 14.54 17.56
N VAL A 220 6.66 14.40 16.23
CA VAL A 220 6.17 15.38 15.24
C VAL A 220 4.66 15.21 15.04
N ARG A 221 3.90 16.11 15.69
CA ARG A 221 2.44 16.17 15.55
C ARG A 221 2.06 17.09 14.38
N ARG A 222 1.46 16.53 13.34
CA ARG A 222 0.71 17.31 12.37
C ARG A 222 -0.78 17.28 12.73
N LYS A 223 -1.48 18.41 12.65
CA LYS A 223 -2.96 18.45 12.84
C LYS A 223 -3.55 17.35 11.94
N ARG A 224 -4.09 16.31 12.56
CA ARG A 224 -4.76 15.22 11.86
C ARG A 224 -6.06 15.78 11.29
N GLY A 225 -6.14 15.96 9.99
CA GLY A 225 -7.45 16.04 9.34
C GLY A 225 -8.27 14.81 9.73
N LYS A 226 -9.59 14.99 9.92
CA LYS A 226 -10.53 13.90 10.22
C LYS A 226 -10.21 12.71 9.31
N ARG A 227 -10.14 11.51 9.88
CA ARG A 227 -9.94 10.27 9.14
C ARG A 227 -11.22 10.00 8.35
N ALA A 228 -11.33 10.59 7.17
CA ALA A 228 -12.42 10.23 6.27
C ALA A 228 -12.31 8.73 5.98
N VAL A 229 -13.31 7.98 6.35
CA VAL A 229 -13.49 6.62 5.85
C VAL A 229 -13.59 6.76 4.34
N GLN A 230 -12.83 5.96 3.59
CA GLN A 230 -12.86 6.01 2.13
C GLN A 230 -14.09 5.24 1.66
N GLU A 231 -15.26 5.86 1.82
CA GLU A 231 -16.51 5.34 1.31
C GLU A 231 -16.53 5.47 -0.23
N VAL A 232 -17.26 4.58 -0.87
CA VAL A 232 -17.54 4.73 -2.31
C VAL A 232 -18.49 5.92 -2.49
N ASP A 233 -18.09 6.84 -3.35
CA ASP A 233 -19.01 7.91 -3.78
C ASP A 233 -20.12 7.27 -4.63
N ARG A 234 -21.35 7.31 -4.13
CA ARG A 234 -22.52 6.74 -4.80
C ARG A 234 -22.67 7.21 -6.25
N ARG A 235 -22.22 8.42 -6.56
CA ARG A 235 -22.28 8.99 -7.91
C ARG A 235 -21.39 8.28 -8.93
N VAL A 236 -20.38 7.50 -8.50
CA VAL A 236 -19.56 6.73 -9.44
C VAL A 236 -20.23 5.43 -9.87
N VAL A 237 -21.26 4.97 -9.12
CA VAL A 237 -21.94 3.68 -9.33
C VAL A 237 -22.97 3.81 -10.43
N VAL A 238 -22.83 3.01 -11.48
CA VAL A 238 -23.80 2.89 -12.55
C VAL A 238 -24.85 1.83 -12.21
N ASN A 239 -26.08 2.04 -12.66
CA ASN A 239 -27.14 1.06 -12.53
C ASN A 239 -26.97 -0.08 -13.56
N PRO A 240 -27.74 -1.20 -13.45
CA PRO A 240 -27.59 -2.35 -14.34
C PRO A 240 -27.83 -2.06 -15.83
N ARG A 241 -28.71 -1.12 -16.15
CA ARG A 241 -28.98 -0.69 -17.54
C ARG A 241 -27.76 0.05 -18.09
N GLN A 242 -27.28 1.07 -17.39
CA GLN A 242 -26.08 1.84 -17.77
C GLN A 242 -24.83 0.96 -17.91
N ALA A 243 -24.66 -0.02 -17.01
CA ALA A 243 -23.55 -0.98 -17.10
C ALA A 243 -23.62 -1.79 -18.40
N ARG A 244 -24.80 -2.26 -18.80
CA ARG A 244 -25.01 -2.97 -20.07
C ARG A 244 -24.76 -2.07 -21.28
N GLU A 245 -25.23 -0.85 -21.26
CA GLU A 245 -25.01 0.14 -22.31
C GLU A 245 -23.52 0.43 -22.50
N LEU A 246 -22.78 0.63 -21.40
CA LEU A 246 -21.31 0.80 -21.41
C LEU A 246 -20.57 -0.43 -21.98
N LEU A 247 -20.97 -1.64 -21.56
CA LEU A 247 -20.37 -2.87 -22.08
C LEU A 247 -20.71 -3.10 -23.57
N THR A 248 -21.86 -2.63 -24.03
CA THR A 248 -22.25 -2.66 -25.45
C THR A 248 -21.45 -1.62 -26.24
N ALA A 249 -21.30 -0.41 -25.71
CA ALA A 249 -20.51 0.65 -26.37
C ALA A 249 -19.06 0.24 -26.66
N LEU A 250 -18.48 -0.66 -25.87
CA LEU A 250 -17.15 -1.19 -26.12
C LEU A 250 -17.02 -1.89 -27.49
N THR A 251 -18.10 -2.42 -28.05
CA THR A 251 -18.08 -3.07 -29.37
C THR A 251 -17.93 -2.06 -30.53
N TYR A 252 -18.11 -0.77 -30.25
CA TYR A 252 -18.12 0.29 -31.25
C TYR A 252 -16.95 1.28 -31.14
N VAL A 253 -16.02 1.05 -30.20
CA VAL A 253 -14.87 1.93 -29.95
C VAL A 253 -13.55 1.16 -30.04
N GLY A 254 -12.43 1.87 -29.98
CA GLY A 254 -11.10 1.25 -29.90
C GLY A 254 -10.33 1.16 -31.20
N GLY A 255 -10.54 2.10 -32.12
CA GLY A 255 -9.86 2.18 -33.41
C GLY A 255 -10.75 1.87 -34.60
N TYR A 256 -10.18 1.91 -35.81
CA TYR A 256 -10.93 1.75 -37.05
C TYR A 256 -11.64 0.38 -37.15
N ASP A 257 -10.95 -0.69 -36.81
CA ASP A 257 -11.48 -2.06 -36.80
C ASP A 257 -12.25 -2.41 -35.53
N ARG A 258 -12.28 -1.52 -34.54
CA ARG A 258 -12.92 -1.71 -33.21
C ARG A 258 -12.41 -2.94 -32.44
N ALA A 259 -11.33 -3.55 -32.86
CA ALA A 259 -10.78 -4.78 -32.25
C ALA A 259 -10.36 -4.55 -30.79
N SER A 260 -9.77 -3.41 -30.50
CA SER A 260 -9.34 -3.08 -29.12
C SER A 260 -10.53 -2.99 -28.16
N GLY A 261 -11.66 -2.47 -28.58
CA GLY A 261 -12.87 -2.38 -27.76
C GLY A 261 -13.53 -3.74 -27.56
N ARG A 262 -13.73 -4.51 -28.66
CA ARG A 262 -14.28 -5.88 -28.60
C ARG A 262 -13.42 -6.80 -27.70
N ARG A 263 -12.08 -6.73 -27.86
CA ARG A 263 -11.13 -7.48 -27.02
C ARG A 263 -11.25 -7.18 -25.53
N LEU A 264 -11.62 -5.96 -25.16
CA LEU A 264 -11.76 -5.53 -23.76
C LEU A 264 -13.17 -5.69 -23.20
N ARG A 265 -14.16 -6.01 -24.02
CA ARG A 265 -15.56 -6.14 -23.56
C ARG A 265 -15.72 -7.17 -22.44
N ALA A 266 -15.19 -8.37 -22.63
CA ALA A 266 -15.23 -9.41 -21.60
C ALA A 266 -14.35 -9.06 -20.37
N PHE A 267 -13.23 -8.38 -20.56
CA PHE A 267 -12.42 -7.85 -19.45
C PHE A 267 -13.23 -6.91 -18.55
N PHE A 268 -13.93 -5.93 -19.12
CA PHE A 268 -14.79 -5.03 -18.34
C PHE A 268 -16.01 -5.76 -17.78
N GLY A 269 -16.53 -6.78 -18.49
CA GLY A 269 -17.53 -7.69 -17.96
C GLY A 269 -17.08 -8.39 -16.68
N CYS A 270 -15.84 -8.85 -16.60
CA CYS A 270 -15.26 -9.42 -15.37
C CYS A 270 -15.24 -8.42 -14.21
N LEU A 271 -14.95 -7.15 -14.48
CA LEU A 271 -14.95 -6.11 -13.46
C LEU A 271 -16.36 -5.86 -12.90
N TYR A 272 -17.37 -5.90 -13.76
CA TYR A 272 -18.75 -5.66 -13.37
C TYR A 272 -19.42 -6.91 -12.79
N TYR A 273 -19.54 -7.99 -13.58
CA TYR A 273 -20.33 -9.16 -13.19
C TYR A 273 -19.67 -10.06 -12.15
N ALA A 274 -18.32 -10.11 -12.13
CA ALA A 274 -17.54 -10.87 -11.17
C ALA A 274 -16.85 -10.00 -10.13
N ALA A 275 -17.08 -8.70 -10.15
CA ALA A 275 -16.47 -7.71 -9.27
C ALA A 275 -14.94 -7.88 -9.12
N MET A 276 -14.24 -8.26 -10.20
CA MET A 276 -12.80 -8.47 -10.21
C MET A 276 -12.02 -7.16 -10.15
N ARG A 277 -10.85 -7.22 -9.52
CA ARG A 277 -9.86 -6.13 -9.67
C ARG A 277 -9.23 -6.20 -11.07
N PRO A 278 -8.85 -5.06 -11.71
CA PRO A 278 -8.21 -5.12 -13.03
C PRO A 278 -7.00 -6.05 -13.10
N GLY A 279 -6.16 -6.08 -12.05
CA GLY A 279 -5.01 -7.00 -12.00
C GLY A 279 -5.38 -8.47 -11.91
N GLU A 280 -6.52 -8.81 -11.30
CA GLU A 280 -7.06 -10.18 -11.25
C GLU A 280 -7.56 -10.59 -12.65
N ALA A 281 -8.32 -9.71 -13.30
CA ALA A 281 -8.78 -9.96 -14.67
C ALA A 281 -7.60 -10.10 -15.67
N LEU A 282 -6.55 -9.28 -15.56
CA LEU A 282 -5.35 -9.39 -16.38
C LEU A 282 -4.56 -10.70 -16.17
N GLY A 283 -4.71 -11.33 -15.01
CA GLY A 283 -4.09 -12.63 -14.70
C GLY A 283 -4.96 -13.84 -15.09
N LEU A 284 -6.26 -13.63 -15.37
CA LEU A 284 -7.23 -14.69 -15.59
C LEU A 284 -6.88 -15.56 -16.80
N ARG A 285 -6.85 -16.88 -16.60
CA ARG A 285 -6.61 -17.88 -17.64
C ARG A 285 -7.88 -18.60 -18.02
N ARG A 286 -7.87 -19.22 -19.20
CA ARG A 286 -8.98 -20.08 -19.65
C ARG A 286 -9.20 -21.27 -18.70
N SER A 287 -8.12 -21.84 -18.19
CA SER A 287 -8.14 -22.94 -17.20
C SER A 287 -8.83 -22.59 -15.87
N ASP A 288 -8.83 -21.31 -15.52
CA ASP A 288 -9.43 -20.83 -14.27
C ASP A 288 -10.96 -20.67 -14.37
N CYS A 289 -11.53 -20.93 -15.58
CA CYS A 289 -12.91 -20.63 -15.88
C CYS A 289 -13.69 -21.91 -16.24
N THR A 290 -14.75 -22.19 -15.47
CA THR A 290 -15.80 -23.15 -15.84
C THR A 290 -16.90 -22.38 -16.57
N LEU A 291 -17.02 -22.58 -17.89
CA LEU A 291 -17.92 -21.84 -18.77
C LEU A 291 -18.93 -22.81 -19.42
N PRO A 292 -20.07 -23.09 -18.80
CA PRO A 292 -21.09 -23.93 -19.38
C PRO A 292 -21.82 -23.20 -20.53
N GLU A 293 -22.42 -23.93 -21.46
CA GLU A 293 -23.22 -23.33 -22.53
C GLU A 293 -24.48 -22.63 -22.01
N LYS A 294 -25.07 -23.15 -20.94
CA LYS A 294 -26.26 -22.61 -20.28
C LYS A 294 -26.03 -22.51 -18.76
N GLY A 295 -26.59 -21.49 -18.14
CA GLY A 295 -26.57 -21.33 -16.69
C GLY A 295 -25.37 -20.55 -16.17
N TRP A 296 -25.14 -20.70 -14.87
CA TRP A 296 -24.06 -20.05 -14.14
C TRP A 296 -22.75 -20.77 -14.37
N GLY A 297 -21.69 -19.98 -14.57
CA GLY A 297 -20.31 -20.46 -14.57
C GLY A 297 -19.58 -20.15 -13.28
N ARG A 298 -18.27 -20.40 -13.27
CA ARG A 298 -17.41 -20.18 -12.12
C ARG A 298 -16.02 -19.74 -12.58
N ILE A 299 -15.42 -18.84 -11.80
CA ILE A 299 -14.01 -18.43 -11.93
C ILE A 299 -13.28 -18.77 -10.64
N GLU A 300 -12.12 -19.40 -10.75
CA GLU A 300 -11.20 -19.69 -9.66
C GLU A 300 -9.97 -18.80 -9.78
N LEU A 301 -9.89 -17.79 -8.93
CA LEU A 301 -8.79 -16.83 -8.94
C LEU A 301 -7.67 -17.27 -8.00
N THR A 302 -6.47 -17.43 -8.52
CA THR A 302 -5.27 -17.84 -7.78
C THR A 302 -4.18 -16.77 -7.83
N GLU A 303 -4.17 -15.94 -8.89
CA GLU A 303 -3.14 -14.93 -9.10
C GLU A 303 -3.71 -13.55 -9.49
N THR A 304 -2.85 -12.55 -9.40
CA THR A 304 -3.13 -11.19 -9.87
C THR A 304 -1.89 -10.61 -10.55
N ARG A 305 -2.09 -9.75 -11.56
CA ARG A 305 -1.03 -9.07 -12.31
C ARG A 305 -1.16 -7.53 -12.24
N PRO A 306 -0.95 -6.93 -11.06
CA PRO A 306 -1.00 -5.47 -10.94
C PRO A 306 0.15 -4.81 -11.69
N THR A 307 -0.11 -3.64 -12.26
CA THR A 307 0.93 -2.80 -12.85
C THR A 307 1.88 -2.27 -11.77
N ALA A 308 3.17 -2.49 -11.93
CA ALA A 308 4.18 -2.05 -10.98
C ALA A 308 5.33 -1.28 -11.65
N GLY A 309 5.64 -1.60 -12.90
CA GLY A 309 6.75 -1.05 -13.66
C GLY A 309 8.00 -1.92 -13.59
N LYS A 310 8.68 -2.03 -14.74
CA LYS A 310 9.84 -2.92 -14.98
C LYS A 310 10.98 -2.78 -13.96
N ALA A 311 11.11 -1.62 -13.34
CA ALA A 311 12.18 -1.34 -12.39
C ALA A 311 12.02 -2.03 -11.03
N TRP A 312 10.81 -2.47 -10.72
CA TRP A 312 10.42 -2.92 -9.38
C TRP A 312 10.08 -4.41 -9.33
N THR A 313 9.82 -5.04 -10.46
CA THR A 313 9.52 -6.46 -10.56
C THR A 313 10.79 -7.30 -10.61
N ASN A 314 10.74 -8.54 -10.13
CA ASN A 314 11.85 -9.47 -10.24
C ASN A 314 12.05 -9.95 -11.68
N SER A 315 10.97 -10.03 -12.48
CA SER A 315 11.00 -10.46 -13.87
C SER A 315 11.48 -9.38 -14.86
N GLY A 316 11.54 -8.10 -14.42
CA GLY A 316 11.77 -6.98 -15.34
C GLY A 316 10.56 -6.62 -16.21
N GLU A 317 9.41 -7.27 -16.03
CA GLU A 317 8.17 -6.94 -16.71
C GLU A 317 7.43 -5.78 -16.04
N ALA A 318 6.51 -5.13 -16.78
CA ALA A 318 5.73 -4.02 -16.25
C ALA A 318 4.67 -4.43 -15.21
N HIS A 319 4.33 -5.70 -15.15
CA HIS A 319 3.32 -6.28 -14.28
C HIS A 319 3.96 -7.27 -13.31
N ASP A 320 3.51 -7.24 -12.06
CA ASP A 320 3.97 -8.11 -10.99
C ASP A 320 3.05 -9.33 -10.89
N ARG A 321 3.58 -10.53 -11.13
CA ARG A 321 2.82 -11.78 -10.98
C ARG A 321 2.89 -12.22 -9.52
N ARG A 322 1.74 -12.32 -8.86
CA ARG A 322 1.67 -12.70 -7.45
C ARG A 322 0.33 -13.30 -7.06
N GLY A 323 0.27 -13.95 -5.90
CA GLY A 323 -0.96 -14.44 -5.29
C GLY A 323 -1.96 -13.33 -4.95
N LEU A 324 -3.15 -13.71 -4.55
CA LEU A 324 -4.23 -12.80 -4.18
C LEU A 324 -3.87 -12.01 -2.91
N LYS A 325 -4.41 -10.80 -2.82
CA LYS A 325 -4.21 -9.95 -1.65
C LYS A 325 -4.95 -10.52 -0.43
N GLN A 326 -4.30 -10.58 0.73
CA GLN A 326 -4.86 -11.05 2.02
C GLN A 326 -5.27 -12.54 2.02
N ARG A 327 -4.60 -13.36 1.22
CA ARG A 327 -4.75 -14.82 1.21
C ARG A 327 -3.39 -15.48 1.26
N GLU A 328 -3.34 -16.69 1.76
CA GLU A 328 -2.12 -17.50 1.75
C GLU A 328 -1.70 -17.85 0.31
N ALA A 329 -0.43 -18.18 0.15
CA ALA A 329 0.08 -18.57 -1.16
C ALA A 329 -0.63 -19.84 -1.64
N GLY A 330 -1.27 -19.77 -2.84
CA GLY A 330 -2.02 -20.87 -3.42
C GLY A 330 -3.50 -20.95 -3.03
N GLU A 331 -3.97 -20.13 -2.11
CA GLU A 331 -5.40 -20.08 -1.77
C GLU A 331 -6.20 -19.45 -2.90
N ALA A 332 -7.15 -20.21 -3.46
CA ALA A 332 -8.04 -19.77 -4.52
C ALA A 332 -9.25 -18.98 -3.99
N ARG A 333 -9.74 -18.04 -4.80
CA ARG A 333 -11.03 -17.40 -4.58
C ARG A 333 -12.00 -17.80 -5.68
N THR A 334 -13.05 -18.50 -5.31
CA THR A 334 -14.12 -18.89 -6.21
C THR A 334 -15.15 -17.77 -6.34
N VAL A 335 -15.48 -17.42 -7.58
CA VAL A 335 -16.50 -16.43 -7.90
C VAL A 335 -17.51 -17.04 -8.87
N PRO A 336 -18.77 -17.26 -8.46
CA PRO A 336 -19.83 -17.63 -9.39
C PRO A 336 -20.09 -16.49 -10.37
N ILE A 337 -20.24 -16.81 -11.64
CA ILE A 337 -20.45 -15.81 -12.69
C ILE A 337 -21.77 -16.05 -13.42
N PRO A 338 -22.54 -14.96 -13.66
CA PRO A 338 -23.86 -15.09 -14.29
C PRO A 338 -23.76 -15.39 -15.79
N PRO A 339 -24.84 -15.96 -16.38
CA PRO A 339 -24.87 -16.31 -17.81
C PRO A 339 -24.44 -15.20 -18.78
N PRO A 340 -24.72 -13.89 -18.53
CA PRO A 340 -24.21 -12.83 -19.39
C PRO A 340 -22.67 -12.76 -19.45
N LEU A 341 -21.97 -12.98 -18.32
CA LEU A 341 -20.51 -13.01 -18.32
C LEU A 341 -19.96 -14.29 -18.97
N VAL A 342 -20.62 -15.44 -18.73
CA VAL A 342 -20.24 -16.69 -19.38
C VAL A 342 -20.23 -16.52 -20.91
N ARG A 343 -21.31 -15.96 -21.48
CA ARG A 343 -21.40 -15.68 -22.93
C ARG A 343 -20.29 -14.74 -23.39
N LEU A 344 -20.04 -13.63 -22.67
CA LEU A 344 -18.98 -12.70 -23.02
C LEU A 344 -17.59 -13.37 -23.07
N LEU A 345 -17.31 -14.27 -22.12
CA LEU A 345 -16.05 -15.00 -22.05
C LEU A 345 -15.94 -16.04 -23.17
N LEU A 346 -17.02 -16.78 -23.48
CA LEU A 346 -17.05 -17.73 -24.59
C LEU A 346 -16.87 -17.02 -25.94
N ASP A 347 -17.55 -15.89 -26.16
CA ASP A 347 -17.41 -15.09 -27.38
C ASP A 347 -15.98 -14.53 -27.50
N HIS A 348 -15.40 -14.07 -26.40
CA HIS A 348 -14.02 -13.58 -26.34
C HIS A 348 -13.03 -14.70 -26.75
N VAL A 349 -13.18 -15.91 -26.18
CA VAL A 349 -12.31 -17.04 -26.53
C VAL A 349 -12.48 -17.43 -27.98
N ARG A 350 -13.69 -17.41 -28.52
CA ARG A 350 -13.97 -17.73 -29.92
C ARG A 350 -13.34 -16.72 -30.87
N GLU A 351 -13.41 -15.43 -30.56
CA GLU A 351 -12.92 -14.35 -31.44
C GLU A 351 -11.41 -14.10 -31.32
N PHE A 352 -10.85 -14.16 -30.12
CA PHE A 352 -9.48 -13.74 -29.84
C PHE A 352 -8.57 -14.86 -29.32
N GLY A 353 -9.11 -16.01 -28.98
CA GLY A 353 -8.33 -17.09 -28.35
C GLY A 353 -7.78 -16.73 -26.96
N THR A 354 -6.63 -17.30 -26.65
CA THR A 354 -5.87 -17.06 -25.43
C THR A 354 -4.43 -16.65 -25.76
N ALA A 355 -3.76 -15.99 -24.84
CA ALA A 355 -2.32 -15.79 -24.94
C ALA A 355 -1.57 -17.13 -24.80
N GLU A 356 -0.29 -17.18 -25.18
CA GLU A 356 0.57 -18.36 -25.09
C GLU A 356 0.61 -18.99 -23.68
N ASP A 357 0.57 -18.14 -22.64
CA ASP A 357 0.53 -18.55 -21.24
C ASP A 357 -0.90 -18.89 -20.74
N GLY A 358 -1.88 -18.99 -21.62
CA GLY A 358 -3.28 -19.34 -21.34
C GLY A 358 -4.15 -18.20 -20.84
N ARG A 359 -3.62 -16.97 -20.71
CA ARG A 359 -4.42 -15.81 -20.28
C ARG A 359 -5.50 -15.46 -21.31
N LEU A 360 -6.68 -15.13 -20.80
CA LEU A 360 -7.78 -14.65 -21.63
C LEU A 360 -7.50 -13.28 -22.24
N PHE A 361 -6.97 -12.34 -21.44
CA PHE A 361 -6.83 -10.95 -21.86
C PHE A 361 -5.37 -10.60 -22.14
N SER A 362 -5.07 -10.45 -23.42
CA SER A 362 -3.77 -10.02 -23.93
C SER A 362 -3.92 -8.90 -24.94
N SER A 363 -2.84 -8.13 -25.16
CA SER A 363 -2.73 -7.25 -26.32
C SER A 363 -2.60 -8.08 -27.61
N GLU A 364 -2.73 -7.45 -28.76
CA GLU A 364 -2.51 -8.09 -30.08
C GLU A 364 -1.14 -8.79 -30.20
N ARG A 365 -0.15 -8.32 -29.44
CA ARG A 365 1.20 -8.91 -29.39
C ARG A 365 1.36 -9.95 -28.26
N GLY A 366 0.28 -10.46 -27.67
CA GLY A 366 0.31 -11.43 -26.58
C GLY A 366 0.73 -10.87 -25.20
N ASN A 367 1.12 -9.57 -25.09
CA ASN A 367 1.56 -8.97 -23.86
C ASN A 367 0.38 -8.66 -22.92
N VAL A 368 0.68 -8.44 -21.62
CA VAL A 368 -0.30 -7.95 -20.65
C VAL A 368 -0.78 -6.55 -21.07
N ILE A 369 -2.09 -6.33 -21.02
CA ILE A 369 -2.70 -5.07 -21.46
C ILE A 369 -2.33 -3.95 -20.48
N ALA A 370 -1.75 -2.86 -21.00
CA ALA A 370 -1.37 -1.72 -20.19
C ALA A 370 -2.60 -0.97 -19.64
N ALA A 371 -2.48 -0.43 -18.43
CA ALA A 371 -3.55 0.34 -17.81
C ALA A 371 -3.99 1.57 -18.63
N SER A 372 -3.06 2.22 -19.31
CA SER A 372 -3.34 3.33 -20.23
C SER A 372 -4.21 2.91 -21.41
N SER A 373 -3.99 1.69 -21.95
CA SER A 373 -4.74 1.17 -23.11
C SER A 373 -6.21 0.91 -22.73
N TYR A 374 -6.47 0.12 -21.68
CA TYR A 374 -7.85 -0.15 -21.30
C TYR A 374 -8.57 1.10 -20.73
N SER A 375 -7.85 2.03 -20.08
CA SER A 375 -8.46 3.28 -19.62
C SER A 375 -8.86 4.20 -20.77
N ARG A 376 -8.08 4.25 -21.84
CA ARG A 376 -8.41 5.01 -23.05
C ARG A 376 -9.67 4.47 -23.72
N VAL A 377 -9.75 3.15 -23.92
CA VAL A 377 -10.93 2.49 -24.52
C VAL A 377 -12.15 2.69 -23.63
N TRP A 378 -11.99 2.62 -22.31
CA TRP A 378 -13.06 2.89 -21.35
C TRP A 378 -13.61 4.31 -21.48
N LYS A 379 -12.72 5.31 -21.61
CA LYS A 379 -13.13 6.71 -21.82
C LYS A 379 -13.99 6.86 -23.07
N GLN A 380 -13.57 6.25 -24.20
CA GLN A 380 -14.33 6.26 -25.45
C GLN A 380 -15.72 5.60 -25.31
N ALA A 381 -15.78 4.46 -24.59
CA ALA A 381 -17.05 3.79 -24.32
C ALA A 381 -18.02 4.64 -23.48
N ARG A 382 -17.49 5.39 -22.49
CA ARG A 382 -18.27 6.33 -21.69
C ARG A 382 -18.81 7.49 -22.56
N GLU A 383 -17.98 8.04 -23.42
CA GLU A 383 -18.37 9.13 -24.34
C GLU A 383 -19.47 8.69 -25.30
N LEU A 384 -19.50 7.42 -25.69
CA LEU A 384 -20.53 6.86 -26.59
C LEU A 384 -21.85 6.48 -25.87
N ALA A 385 -21.75 5.93 -24.67
CA ALA A 385 -22.90 5.35 -23.97
C ALA A 385 -23.63 6.31 -23.03
N LEU A 386 -22.95 7.34 -22.54
CA LEU A 386 -23.50 8.25 -21.53
C LEU A 386 -23.89 9.60 -22.11
N LEU A 387 -24.87 10.24 -21.51
CA LEU A 387 -25.25 11.61 -21.85
C LEU A 387 -24.11 12.59 -21.51
N PRO A 388 -23.96 13.73 -22.22
CA PRO A 388 -22.86 14.66 -22.00
C PRO A 388 -22.64 15.04 -20.53
N HIS A 389 -23.70 15.39 -19.79
CA HIS A 389 -23.61 15.73 -18.36
C HIS A 389 -23.13 14.55 -17.48
N GLN A 390 -23.38 13.30 -17.89
CA GLN A 390 -22.90 12.11 -17.20
C GLN A 390 -21.42 11.84 -17.52
N VAL A 391 -20.99 12.10 -18.75
CA VAL A 391 -19.57 12.01 -19.16
C VAL A 391 -18.73 13.00 -18.36
N ASP A 392 -19.21 14.21 -18.14
CA ASP A 392 -18.53 15.25 -17.35
C ASP A 392 -18.59 14.98 -15.83
N SER A 393 -19.42 14.06 -15.40
CA SER A 393 -19.54 13.67 -14.00
C SER A 393 -18.51 12.60 -13.59
N VAL A 394 -18.52 12.25 -12.31
CA VAL A 394 -17.68 11.17 -11.77
C VAL A 394 -18.22 9.77 -12.08
N MET A 395 -19.38 9.63 -12.71
CA MET A 395 -20.06 8.37 -13.02
C MET A 395 -19.18 7.45 -13.85
N ALA A 396 -18.84 6.27 -13.32
CA ALA A 396 -17.98 5.28 -13.95
C ALA A 396 -16.70 5.88 -14.57
N ALA A 397 -16.16 6.95 -13.97
CA ALA A 397 -15.02 7.69 -14.53
C ALA A 397 -13.78 6.81 -14.69
N ARG A 398 -13.64 5.80 -13.85
CA ARG A 398 -12.51 4.85 -13.90
C ARG A 398 -13.02 3.43 -14.18
N PRO A 399 -12.25 2.60 -14.88
CA PRO A 399 -12.56 1.18 -15.05
C PRO A 399 -12.91 0.45 -13.73
N TYR A 400 -12.24 0.82 -12.64
CA TYR A 400 -12.47 0.23 -11.31
C TYR A 400 -13.88 0.50 -10.76
N ASP A 401 -14.56 1.55 -11.22
CA ASP A 401 -15.88 1.93 -10.75
C ASP A 401 -16.96 0.90 -11.18
N LEU A 402 -16.68 0.10 -12.24
CA LEU A 402 -17.51 -1.08 -12.57
C LEU A 402 -17.53 -2.14 -11.47
N ARG A 403 -16.40 -2.36 -10.80
CA ARG A 403 -16.35 -3.25 -9.66
C ARG A 403 -17.19 -2.70 -8.50
N HIS A 404 -17.16 -1.39 -8.28
CA HIS A 404 -18.02 -0.76 -7.28
C HIS A 404 -19.50 -0.99 -7.64
N ALA A 405 -19.87 -0.82 -8.91
CA ALA A 405 -21.23 -1.08 -9.38
C ALA A 405 -21.63 -2.57 -9.20
N GLY A 406 -20.75 -3.51 -9.53
CA GLY A 406 -21.02 -4.94 -9.37
C GLY A 406 -21.22 -5.35 -7.91
N VAL A 407 -20.37 -4.88 -6.99
CA VAL A 407 -20.51 -5.14 -5.55
C VAL A 407 -21.80 -4.52 -5.00
N SER A 408 -22.10 -3.26 -5.37
CA SER A 408 -23.34 -2.58 -4.98
C SER A 408 -24.57 -3.32 -5.50
N GLN A 409 -24.51 -3.81 -6.75
CA GLN A 409 -25.59 -4.60 -7.34
C GLN A 409 -25.85 -5.90 -6.56
N TRP A 410 -24.80 -6.62 -6.15
CA TRP A 410 -24.97 -7.83 -5.35
C TRP A 410 -25.62 -7.54 -4.00
N LEU A 411 -25.18 -6.49 -3.30
CA LEU A 411 -25.76 -6.06 -2.03
C LEU A 411 -27.23 -5.67 -2.23
N ASN A 412 -27.55 -4.89 -3.26
CA ASN A 412 -28.91 -4.43 -3.55
C ASN A 412 -29.83 -5.55 -4.09
N SER A 413 -29.25 -6.67 -4.57
CA SER A 413 -29.99 -7.89 -4.88
C SER A 413 -30.16 -8.82 -3.66
N GLY A 414 -29.86 -8.35 -2.45
CA GLY A 414 -30.06 -9.08 -1.21
C GLY A 414 -29.06 -10.22 -0.97
N VAL A 415 -27.92 -10.26 -1.67
CA VAL A 415 -26.87 -11.24 -1.36
C VAL A 415 -26.26 -10.89 -0.01
N PRO A 416 -26.17 -11.83 0.95
CA PRO A 416 -25.63 -11.58 2.28
C PRO A 416 -24.22 -10.98 2.25
N ALA A 417 -23.97 -9.98 3.09
CA ALA A 417 -22.69 -9.29 3.13
C ALA A 417 -21.45 -10.20 3.29
N PRO A 418 -21.47 -11.29 4.08
CA PRO A 418 -20.37 -12.26 4.13
C PRO A 418 -20.07 -12.91 2.77
N GLU A 419 -21.12 -13.29 2.03
CA GLU A 419 -20.98 -13.89 0.71
C GLU A 419 -20.45 -12.89 -0.32
N VAL A 420 -20.96 -11.65 -0.32
CA VAL A 420 -20.43 -10.57 -1.17
C VAL A 420 -18.97 -10.30 -0.84
N ALA A 421 -18.60 -10.28 0.43
CA ALA A 421 -17.23 -10.07 0.87
C ALA A 421 -16.29 -11.19 0.38
N ALA A 422 -16.73 -12.45 0.50
CA ALA A 422 -15.99 -13.62 0.02
C ALA A 422 -15.77 -13.56 -1.50
N ARG A 423 -16.83 -13.34 -2.28
CA ARG A 423 -16.76 -13.20 -3.76
C ARG A 423 -15.89 -12.04 -4.21
N ALA A 424 -16.03 -10.87 -3.56
CA ALA A 424 -15.26 -9.68 -3.90
C ALA A 424 -13.82 -9.70 -3.35
N GLY A 425 -13.48 -10.61 -2.43
CA GLY A 425 -12.16 -10.62 -1.76
C GLY A 425 -11.96 -9.37 -0.88
N HIS A 426 -12.94 -9.10 -0.02
CA HIS A 426 -12.93 -8.11 1.05
C HIS A 426 -13.13 -8.81 2.40
N SER A 427 -12.76 -8.16 3.51
CA SER A 427 -13.37 -8.51 4.79
C SER A 427 -14.76 -7.88 4.89
N VAL A 428 -15.66 -8.48 5.67
CA VAL A 428 -17.03 -7.95 5.88
C VAL A 428 -16.99 -6.51 6.42
N ASP A 429 -16.10 -6.22 7.37
CA ASP A 429 -15.89 -4.88 7.93
C ASP A 429 -15.49 -3.85 6.86
N VAL A 430 -14.55 -4.21 5.97
CA VAL A 430 -14.16 -3.36 4.84
C VAL A 430 -15.31 -3.18 3.86
N LEU A 431 -16.07 -4.25 3.55
CA LEU A 431 -17.20 -4.17 2.64
C LEU A 431 -18.26 -3.20 3.16
N LEU A 432 -18.70 -3.36 4.40
CA LEU A 432 -19.74 -2.52 4.99
C LEU A 432 -19.28 -1.06 5.13
N LYS A 433 -18.04 -0.81 5.57
CA LYS A 433 -17.49 0.55 5.62
C LYS A 433 -17.43 1.26 4.27
N ILE A 434 -17.15 0.51 3.21
CA ILE A 434 -16.96 1.09 1.87
C ILE A 434 -18.29 1.29 1.17
N TYR A 435 -19.24 0.34 1.29
CA TYR A 435 -20.46 0.29 0.48
C TYR A 435 -21.74 0.62 1.24
N ALA A 436 -21.69 0.94 2.54
CA ALA A 436 -22.90 1.25 3.33
C ALA A 436 -23.83 2.27 2.64
N LYS A 437 -23.26 3.31 2.03
CA LYS A 437 -24.02 4.35 1.32
C LYS A 437 -24.54 3.93 -0.06
N CYS A 438 -24.15 2.77 -0.55
CA CYS A 438 -24.59 2.25 -1.85
C CYS A 438 -25.71 1.21 -1.71
N ILE A 439 -26.10 0.87 -0.47
CA ILE A 439 -27.24 0.01 -0.16
C ILE A 439 -28.46 0.91 -0.05
N ASP A 440 -29.50 0.67 -0.85
CA ASP A 440 -30.66 1.55 -0.96
C ASP A 440 -31.94 0.77 -1.24
N GLY A 441 -33.07 1.24 -0.68
CA GLY A 441 -34.42 0.86 -1.11
C GLY A 441 -34.86 -0.58 -0.82
N GLN A 442 -34.23 -1.28 0.12
CA GLN A 442 -34.53 -2.71 0.39
C GLN A 442 -35.51 -2.92 1.56
N GLU A 443 -36.03 -1.87 2.19
CA GLU A 443 -36.83 -2.01 3.42
C GLU A 443 -38.08 -2.90 3.18
N ALA A 444 -38.83 -2.68 2.10
CA ALA A 444 -39.99 -3.49 1.77
C ALA A 444 -39.61 -4.94 1.50
N GLU A 445 -38.61 -5.19 0.63
CA GLU A 445 -38.15 -6.55 0.34
C GLU A 445 -37.61 -7.30 1.57
N MET A 446 -36.97 -6.57 2.49
CA MET A 446 -36.45 -7.14 3.75
C MET A 446 -37.62 -7.51 4.68
N ASN A 447 -38.64 -6.64 4.77
CA ASN A 447 -39.82 -6.91 5.56
C ASN A 447 -40.56 -8.14 5.01
N ASP A 448 -40.73 -8.24 3.69
CA ASP A 448 -41.37 -9.42 3.03
C ASP A 448 -40.58 -10.72 3.33
N ARG A 449 -39.24 -10.67 3.28
CA ARG A 449 -38.41 -11.83 3.66
C ARG A 449 -38.51 -12.19 5.13
N ILE A 450 -38.65 -11.20 6.02
CA ILE A 450 -38.87 -11.44 7.46
C ILE A 450 -40.23 -12.12 7.64
N MET A 451 -41.31 -11.63 7.00
CA MET A 451 -42.64 -12.22 7.06
C MET A 451 -42.65 -13.65 6.55
N GLN A 452 -42.04 -13.91 5.39
CA GLN A 452 -41.86 -15.27 4.88
C GLN A 452 -41.13 -16.19 5.87
N GLY A 453 -40.09 -15.68 6.54
CA GLY A 453 -39.34 -16.42 7.55
C GLY A 453 -40.14 -16.71 8.83
N LEU A 454 -41.10 -15.85 9.16
CA LEU A 454 -42.03 -16.04 10.28
C LEU A 454 -43.14 -17.02 9.95
N GLY A 455 -43.33 -17.40 8.69
CA GLY A 455 -44.40 -18.33 8.25
C GLY A 455 -45.80 -17.71 8.27
N GLU A 456 -45.89 -16.40 8.37
CA GLU A 456 -47.14 -15.66 8.27
C GLU A 456 -47.29 -15.18 6.81
N ASP A 457 -48.24 -15.80 6.09
CA ASP A 457 -48.72 -15.27 4.82
C ASP A 457 -49.57 -14.03 5.11
N ASP A 458 -49.28 -12.95 4.44
CA ASP A 458 -49.95 -11.66 4.61
C ASP A 458 -51.39 -11.75 4.04
N GLY A 459 -52.22 -12.59 4.52
CA GLY A 459 -53.64 -12.75 4.21
C GLY A 459 -54.39 -11.68 3.40
N THR A 460 -53.72 -11.11 2.40
CA THR A 460 -54.34 -10.19 1.44
C THR A 460 -54.93 -11.00 0.30
N PRO A 461 -56.26 -10.94 0.13
CA PRO A 461 -56.97 -11.71 -0.88
C PRO A 461 -56.60 -11.36 -2.31
#